data_37434e67cc109922b4f4235a0d491194
#
_entry.id   37434e67cc109922b4f4235a0d491194
#
_cell.length_a   1.000
_cell.length_b   1.000
_cell.length_c   1.000
_cell.angle_alpha   90.00
_cell.angle_beta   90.00
_cell.angle_gamma   90.00
#
_symmetry.space_group_name_H-M   'P 1'
#
loop_
_entity.id
_entity.type
_entity.pdbx_description
1 polymer ?
#
loop_
_entity_poly.entity_id
_entity_poly.type
_entity_poly.pdbx_seq_one_letter_code
_entity_poly.pdbx_strand_id
1 'polypeptide(L)'
;MLGELHIRNFAVIRDISIRFVPGLNVISGDEGTGKSLLVDALSLLMGARAPSGLIRNGSRAAHVETIFWPSEVTIGLIRGILEESGIEPEANGMLLISRDFQEGGRSIARVNNRAVPLSLLRQIGRHLVDIHGQMEYLSLLDSANQLMLVDKYGELESRRQEVRRTIEELRAKERILGALEHREK
;
A
#
# COMPACT_ATOMS: atom_id res chain seq x y z
N MET A 1 4.22 -12.95 4.20
CA MET A 1 4.54 -12.62 5.60
C MET A 1 5.60 -11.53 5.63
N LEU A 2 5.49 -10.55 6.54
CA LEU A 2 6.55 -9.60 6.84
C LEU A 2 7.68 -10.37 7.55
N GLY A 3 8.92 -10.29 7.06
CA GLY A 3 10.06 -11.04 7.60
C GLY A 3 10.95 -10.19 8.48
N GLU A 4 11.40 -9.06 7.95
CA GLU A 4 12.28 -8.14 8.66
C GLU A 4 11.95 -6.68 8.29
N LEU A 5 12.06 -5.78 9.26
CA LEU A 5 11.94 -4.33 9.07
C LEU A 5 13.21 -3.68 9.61
N HIS A 6 13.92 -2.96 8.76
CA HIS A 6 15.10 -2.19 9.13
C HIS A 6 14.83 -0.69 8.94
N ILE A 7 15.13 0.10 9.96
CA ILE A 7 14.90 1.53 9.99
C ILE A 7 16.16 2.24 10.47
N ARG A 8 16.61 3.21 9.68
CA ARG A 8 17.81 4.02 10.02
C ARG A 8 17.53 5.50 9.90
N ASN A 9 17.95 6.26 10.91
CA ASN A 9 17.87 7.74 10.97
C ASN A 9 16.46 8.30 10.74
N PHE A 10 15.45 7.63 11.27
CA PHE A 10 14.05 7.94 11.10
C PHE A 10 13.46 8.53 12.38
N ALA A 11 13.10 9.80 12.39
CA ALA A 11 12.62 10.53 13.56
C ALA A 11 13.52 10.33 14.79
N VAL A 12 13.02 9.69 15.85
CA VAL A 12 13.81 9.39 17.05
C VAL A 12 14.63 8.11 16.91
N ILE A 13 14.36 7.27 15.91
CA ILE A 13 15.05 6.00 15.69
C ILE A 13 16.40 6.27 15.01
N ARG A 14 17.49 5.82 15.64
CA ARG A 14 18.82 5.89 15.05
C ARG A 14 19.08 4.72 14.10
N ASP A 15 18.90 3.51 14.61
CA ASP A 15 19.08 2.25 13.86
C ASP A 15 18.36 1.13 14.61
N ILE A 16 17.47 0.41 13.93
CA ILE A 16 16.77 -0.75 14.48
C ILE A 16 16.47 -1.75 13.38
N SER A 17 16.67 -3.03 13.70
CA SER A 17 16.23 -4.15 12.86
C SER A 17 15.31 -5.04 13.69
N ILE A 18 14.12 -5.33 13.17
CA ILE A 18 13.10 -6.13 13.83
C ILE A 18 12.77 -7.31 12.92
N ARG A 19 12.92 -8.52 13.45
CA ARG A 19 12.50 -9.75 12.77
C ARG A 19 11.12 -10.16 13.26
N PHE A 20 10.26 -10.53 12.32
CA PHE A 20 8.92 -11.00 12.57
C PHE A 20 8.84 -12.52 12.38
N VAL A 21 8.03 -13.14 13.21
CA VAL A 21 7.74 -14.58 13.13
C VAL A 21 6.31 -14.80 12.63
N PRO A 22 5.98 -15.97 12.07
CA PRO A 22 4.61 -16.28 11.73
C PRO A 22 3.66 -16.17 12.93
N GLY A 23 2.45 -15.69 12.70
CA GLY A 23 1.43 -15.49 13.74
C GLY A 23 1.45 -14.08 14.34
N LEU A 24 1.11 -13.97 15.62
CA LEU A 24 0.99 -12.69 16.32
C LEU A 24 2.36 -12.21 16.81
N ASN A 25 2.72 -10.99 16.40
CA ASN A 25 3.88 -10.27 16.93
C ASN A 25 3.38 -9.06 17.74
N VAL A 26 3.76 -8.98 19.01
CA VAL A 26 3.33 -7.90 19.91
C VAL A 26 4.51 -6.97 20.19
N ILE A 27 4.31 -5.67 19.93
CA ILE A 27 5.28 -4.63 20.23
C ILE A 27 4.74 -3.78 21.37
N SER A 28 5.37 -3.84 22.52
CA SER A 28 5.00 -3.08 23.71
C SER A 28 6.12 -2.12 24.14
N GLY A 29 5.77 -1.11 24.90
CA GLY A 29 6.71 -0.12 25.43
C GLY A 29 5.97 1.13 25.90
N ASP A 30 6.66 2.02 26.58
CA ASP A 30 6.09 3.26 27.09
C ASP A 30 5.70 4.25 25.97
N GLU A 31 4.92 5.26 26.32
CA GLU A 31 4.56 6.33 25.40
C GLU A 31 5.82 7.09 24.93
N GLY A 32 5.87 7.45 23.64
CA GLY A 32 7.03 8.16 23.07
C GLY A 32 8.24 7.27 22.69
N THR A 33 8.22 5.97 22.95
CA THR A 33 9.35 5.08 22.60
C THR A 33 9.50 4.77 21.12
N GLY A 34 8.57 5.24 20.28
CA GLY A 34 8.66 5.09 18.82
C GLY A 34 7.84 3.92 18.24
N LYS A 35 6.96 3.27 19.02
CA LYS A 35 6.10 2.17 18.52
C LYS A 35 5.30 2.55 17.28
N SER A 36 4.67 3.73 17.28
CA SER A 36 3.90 4.25 16.15
C SER A 36 4.78 4.50 14.92
N LEU A 37 6.05 4.85 15.12
CA LEU A 37 6.99 5.07 14.02
C LEU A 37 7.28 3.80 13.23
N LEU A 38 7.09 2.61 13.81
CA LEU A 38 7.23 1.34 13.07
C LEU A 38 6.09 1.18 12.06
N VAL A 39 4.86 1.54 12.47
CA VAL A 39 3.68 1.55 11.58
C VAL A 39 3.83 2.63 10.51
N ASP A 40 4.31 3.83 10.89
CA ASP A 40 4.59 4.92 9.94
C ASP A 40 5.65 4.49 8.91
N ALA A 41 6.71 3.82 9.35
CA ALA A 41 7.76 3.30 8.47
C ALA A 41 7.20 2.27 7.48
N LEU A 42 6.37 1.33 7.93
CA LEU A 42 5.67 0.39 7.05
C LEU A 42 4.74 1.11 6.07
N SER A 43 3.98 2.09 6.53
CA SER A 43 3.10 2.89 5.67
C SER A 43 3.89 3.59 4.56
N LEU A 44 5.07 4.13 4.89
CA LEU A 44 5.96 4.76 3.91
C LEU A 44 6.49 3.76 2.89
N LEU A 45 6.84 2.54 3.32
CA LEU A 45 7.24 1.45 2.43
C LEU A 45 6.09 1.00 1.53
N MET A 46 4.85 1.14 1.96
CA MET A 46 3.66 0.88 1.14
C MET A 46 3.26 2.08 0.26
N GLY A 47 4.13 3.08 0.13
CA GLY A 47 3.95 4.21 -0.79
C GLY A 47 3.21 5.41 -0.21
N ALA A 48 3.03 5.52 1.10
CA ALA A 48 2.50 6.72 1.72
C ALA A 48 3.40 7.94 1.48
N ARG A 49 2.80 9.14 1.56
CA ARG A 49 3.54 10.38 1.42
C ARG A 49 4.40 10.62 2.67
N ALA A 50 5.67 10.95 2.46
CA ALA A 50 6.57 11.27 3.55
C ALA A 50 6.19 12.62 4.19
N PRO A 51 6.01 12.67 5.53
CA PRO A 51 5.82 13.93 6.24
C PRO A 51 7.13 14.73 6.28
N SER A 52 7.01 16.04 6.54
CA SER A 52 8.17 16.88 6.85
C SER A 52 8.77 16.48 8.21
N GLY A 53 10.11 16.58 8.34
CA GLY A 53 10.78 16.27 9.61
C GLY A 53 10.98 14.77 9.90
N LEU A 54 10.81 13.93 8.89
CA LEU A 54 10.99 12.48 8.99
C LEU A 54 12.43 12.06 9.27
N ILE A 55 13.40 12.82 8.77
CA ILE A 55 14.84 12.52 8.95
C ILE A 55 15.24 12.92 10.37
N ARG A 56 15.97 12.03 11.04
CA ARG A 56 16.49 12.25 12.38
C ARG A 56 17.37 13.51 12.42
N ASN A 57 17.18 14.33 13.44
CA ASN A 57 18.01 15.54 13.66
C ASN A 57 19.50 15.19 13.66
N GLY A 58 20.27 15.94 12.88
CA GLY A 58 21.71 15.71 12.69
C GLY A 58 22.07 14.65 11.62
N SER A 59 21.07 14.06 10.96
CA SER A 59 21.25 13.14 9.82
C SER A 59 20.80 13.81 8.52
N ARG A 60 21.48 13.50 7.41
CA ARG A 60 21.15 14.02 6.07
C ARG A 60 20.19 13.11 5.28
N ALA A 61 20.02 11.89 5.75
CA ALA A 61 19.17 10.90 5.09
C ALA A 61 18.57 9.93 6.11
N ALA A 62 17.40 9.40 5.79
CA ALA A 62 16.77 8.28 6.48
C ALA A 62 16.57 7.12 5.50
N HIS A 63 16.60 5.90 6.00
CA HIS A 63 16.41 4.69 5.24
C HIS A 63 15.43 3.78 5.95
N VAL A 64 14.50 3.22 5.18
CA VAL A 64 13.57 2.20 5.66
C VAL A 64 13.57 1.06 4.65
N GLU A 65 13.69 -0.16 5.14
CA GLU A 65 13.74 -1.36 4.31
C GLU A 65 12.97 -2.50 4.96
N THR A 66 12.36 -3.34 4.16
CA THR A 66 11.65 -4.52 4.62
C THR A 66 11.79 -5.68 3.66
N ILE A 67 11.78 -6.89 4.23
CA ILE A 67 11.73 -8.14 3.50
C ILE A 67 10.35 -8.75 3.70
N PHE A 68 9.69 -9.08 2.58
CA PHE A 68 8.46 -9.85 2.57
C PHE A 68 8.68 -11.25 2.00
N TRP A 69 7.93 -12.19 2.55
CA TRP A 69 7.73 -13.53 2.02
C TRP A 69 6.26 -13.69 1.67
N PRO A 70 5.84 -13.21 0.47
CA PRO A 70 4.44 -13.30 0.05
C PRO A 70 4.02 -14.76 -0.11
N SER A 71 2.74 -15.04 0.08
CA SER A 71 2.16 -16.33 -0.27
C SER A 71 2.08 -16.49 -1.80
N GLU A 72 1.91 -17.71 -2.29
CA GLU A 72 1.71 -17.97 -3.73
C GLU A 72 0.52 -17.17 -4.30
N VAL A 73 -0.55 -17.04 -3.54
CA VAL A 73 -1.72 -16.23 -3.91
C VAL A 73 -1.32 -14.76 -4.06
N THR A 74 -0.60 -14.21 -3.09
CA THR A 74 -0.15 -12.81 -3.13
C THR A 74 0.83 -12.57 -4.28
N ILE A 75 1.78 -13.47 -4.50
CA ILE A 75 2.71 -13.40 -5.64
C ILE A 75 1.93 -13.44 -6.96
N GLY A 76 0.91 -14.29 -7.08
CA GLY A 76 0.05 -14.36 -8.27
C GLY A 76 -0.63 -13.01 -8.58
N LEU A 77 -1.09 -12.30 -7.53
CA LEU A 77 -1.74 -10.99 -7.68
C LEU A 77 -0.77 -9.87 -8.10
N ILE A 78 0.48 -9.89 -7.61
CA ILE A 78 1.45 -8.82 -7.88
C ILE A 78 2.39 -9.13 -9.05
N ARG A 79 2.42 -10.37 -9.54
CA ARG A 79 3.34 -10.82 -10.60
C ARG A 79 3.24 -9.95 -11.85
N GLY A 80 2.03 -9.74 -12.37
CA GLY A 80 1.83 -8.89 -13.54
C GLY A 80 2.35 -7.47 -13.35
N ILE A 81 2.13 -6.90 -12.15
CA ILE A 81 2.61 -5.56 -11.78
C ILE A 81 4.15 -5.51 -11.78
N LEU A 82 4.80 -6.56 -11.28
CA LEU A 82 6.26 -6.67 -11.24
C LEU A 82 6.84 -6.84 -12.66
N GLU A 83 6.28 -7.75 -13.45
CA GLU A 83 6.70 -8.05 -14.82
C GLU A 83 6.59 -6.84 -15.75
N GLU A 84 5.47 -6.10 -15.72
CA GLU A 84 5.29 -4.85 -16.47
C GLU A 84 6.36 -3.79 -16.12
N SER A 85 6.87 -3.84 -14.89
CA SER A 85 7.93 -2.95 -14.41
C SER A 85 9.33 -3.54 -14.61
N GLY A 86 9.44 -4.72 -15.20
CA GLY A 86 10.68 -5.46 -15.43
C GLY A 86 11.35 -5.88 -14.12
N ILE A 87 10.60 -6.10 -13.05
CA ILE A 87 11.10 -6.57 -11.76
C ILE A 87 10.85 -8.07 -11.67
N GLU A 88 11.92 -8.82 -11.56
CA GLU A 88 11.82 -10.25 -11.34
C GLU A 88 11.74 -10.53 -9.83
N PRO A 89 10.82 -11.43 -9.40
CA PRO A 89 10.86 -11.96 -8.04
C PRO A 89 12.18 -12.68 -7.81
N GLU A 90 12.73 -12.58 -6.60
CA GLU A 90 13.88 -13.38 -6.23
C GLU A 90 13.54 -14.88 -6.32
N ALA A 91 14.53 -15.73 -6.62
CA ALA A 91 14.35 -17.17 -6.83
C ALA A 91 13.69 -17.89 -5.64
N ASN A 92 13.84 -17.34 -4.44
CA ASN A 92 13.23 -17.83 -3.19
C ASN A 92 11.85 -17.21 -2.89
N GLY A 93 11.29 -16.42 -3.81
CA GLY A 93 10.02 -15.71 -3.62
C GLY A 93 10.09 -14.49 -2.69
N MET A 94 11.29 -14.09 -2.26
CA MET A 94 11.51 -12.92 -1.43
C MET A 94 11.22 -11.63 -2.20
N LEU A 95 10.64 -10.65 -1.52
CA LEU A 95 10.44 -9.31 -2.03
C LEU A 95 11.08 -8.30 -1.07
N LEU A 96 12.12 -7.64 -1.55
CA LEU A 96 12.79 -6.58 -0.83
C LEU A 96 12.20 -5.23 -1.24
N ILE A 97 11.71 -4.46 -0.28
CA ILE A 97 11.19 -3.11 -0.50
C ILE A 97 11.99 -2.14 0.34
N SER A 98 12.53 -1.10 -0.28
CA SER A 98 13.26 -0.08 0.44
C SER A 98 12.88 1.33 0.00
N ARG A 99 13.08 2.29 0.88
CA ARG A 99 12.86 3.69 0.61
C ARG A 99 13.89 4.56 1.30
N ASP A 100 14.59 5.36 0.50
CA ASP A 100 15.54 6.37 0.97
C ASP A 100 14.89 7.74 0.96
N PHE A 101 15.15 8.52 2.00
CA PHE A 101 14.71 9.91 2.14
C PHE A 101 15.93 10.79 2.31
N GLN A 102 15.98 11.91 1.61
CA GLN A 102 17.07 12.87 1.66
C GLN A 102 16.56 14.25 2.08
N GLU A 103 17.44 15.05 2.67
CA GLU A 103 17.16 16.46 2.89
C GLU A 103 16.69 17.13 1.60
N GLY A 104 15.73 18.07 1.71
CA GLY A 104 15.11 18.68 0.54
C GLY A 104 13.90 17.93 -0.03
N GLY A 105 13.44 16.86 0.66
CA GLY A 105 12.18 16.17 0.34
C GLY A 105 12.26 15.14 -0.79
N ARG A 106 13.44 14.84 -1.29
CA ARG A 106 13.63 13.78 -2.30
C ARG A 106 13.49 12.42 -1.63
N SER A 107 12.77 11.50 -2.29
CA SER A 107 12.74 10.11 -1.87
C SER A 107 12.85 9.16 -3.06
N ILE A 108 13.53 8.05 -2.86
CA ILE A 108 13.71 7.00 -3.86
C ILE A 108 13.15 5.71 -3.27
N ALA A 109 12.18 5.13 -3.95
CA ALA A 109 11.63 3.82 -3.61
C ALA A 109 12.25 2.74 -4.50
N ARG A 110 12.51 1.57 -3.93
CA ARG A 110 13.02 0.40 -4.67
C ARG A 110 12.24 -0.85 -4.32
N VAL A 111 12.13 -1.72 -5.32
CA VAL A 111 11.65 -3.10 -5.17
C VAL A 111 12.74 -3.99 -5.78
N ASN A 112 13.23 -4.96 -5.03
CA ASN A 112 14.37 -5.82 -5.40
C ASN A 112 15.54 -4.99 -5.97
N ASN A 113 15.94 -3.94 -5.23
CA ASN A 113 16.98 -2.97 -5.59
C ASN A 113 16.73 -2.12 -6.85
N ARG A 114 15.61 -2.30 -7.54
CA ARG A 114 15.24 -1.52 -8.70
C ARG A 114 14.40 -0.30 -8.31
N ALA A 115 14.81 0.89 -8.74
CA ALA A 115 14.06 2.11 -8.45
C ALA A 115 12.67 2.08 -9.14
N VAL A 116 11.64 2.44 -8.38
CA VAL A 116 10.25 2.39 -8.83
C VAL A 116 9.50 3.67 -8.48
N PRO A 117 8.46 4.04 -9.25
CA PRO A 117 7.59 5.15 -8.87
C PRO A 117 6.71 4.75 -7.66
N LEU A 118 6.32 5.76 -6.86
CA LEU A 118 5.45 5.54 -5.68
C LEU A 118 4.08 4.96 -6.03
N SER A 119 3.59 5.20 -7.25
CA SER A 119 2.34 4.60 -7.74
C SER A 119 2.42 3.08 -7.79
N LEU A 120 3.53 2.55 -8.30
CA LEU A 120 3.79 1.11 -8.34
C LEU A 120 3.90 0.53 -6.92
N LEU A 121 4.65 1.23 -6.06
CA LEU A 121 4.80 0.81 -4.67
C LEU A 121 3.46 0.71 -3.94
N ARG A 122 2.53 1.65 -4.18
CA ARG A 122 1.15 1.59 -3.65
C ARG A 122 0.36 0.42 -4.21
N GLN A 123 0.51 0.10 -5.49
CA GLN A 123 -0.18 -1.04 -6.10
C GLN A 123 0.27 -2.37 -5.47
N ILE A 124 1.58 -2.54 -5.29
CA ILE A 124 2.13 -3.73 -4.63
C ILE A 124 1.73 -3.76 -3.15
N GLY A 125 1.87 -2.64 -2.45
CA GLY A 125 1.66 -2.53 -1.01
C GLY A 125 0.26 -2.95 -0.57
N ARG A 126 -0.79 -2.65 -1.35
CA ARG A 126 -2.19 -3.05 -1.09
C ARG A 126 -2.40 -4.56 -0.99
N HIS A 127 -1.51 -5.35 -1.61
CA HIS A 127 -1.58 -6.80 -1.58
C HIS A 127 -0.66 -7.42 -0.52
N LEU A 128 0.27 -6.64 0.04
CA LEU A 128 1.27 -7.12 1.00
C LEU A 128 0.87 -6.88 2.44
N VAL A 129 0.32 -5.71 2.73
CA VAL A 129 0.05 -5.26 4.11
C VAL A 129 -1.29 -4.54 4.16
N ASP A 130 -2.06 -4.88 5.17
CA ASP A 130 -3.22 -4.12 5.59
C ASP A 130 -2.87 -3.43 6.91
N ILE A 131 -2.89 -2.09 6.92
CA ILE A 131 -2.48 -1.27 8.06
C ILE A 131 -3.72 -0.63 8.67
N HIS A 132 -4.07 -1.04 9.89
CA HIS A 132 -5.14 -0.44 10.65
C HIS A 132 -4.56 0.48 11.74
N GLY A 133 -4.58 1.78 11.49
CA GLY A 133 -4.09 2.81 12.41
C GLY A 133 -5.20 3.44 13.27
N GLN A 134 -4.81 4.19 14.30
CA GLN A 134 -5.75 4.91 15.18
C GLN A 134 -6.65 5.93 14.44
N MET A 135 -6.29 6.36 13.24
CA MET A 135 -7.02 7.34 12.42
C MET A 135 -7.83 6.71 11.27
N GLU A 136 -7.79 5.40 11.08
CA GLU A 136 -8.45 4.74 9.93
C GLU A 136 -9.96 4.63 10.03
N TYR A 137 -10.56 4.88 11.21
CA TYR A 137 -12.00 5.05 11.28
C TYR A 137 -12.51 6.16 10.34
N LEU A 138 -11.64 7.08 9.90
CA LEU A 138 -11.99 8.11 8.91
C LEU A 138 -12.28 7.51 7.52
N SER A 139 -11.64 6.41 7.15
CA SER A 139 -11.96 5.69 5.91
C SER A 139 -13.33 5.03 5.93
N LEU A 140 -13.82 4.66 7.12
CA LEU A 140 -15.16 4.13 7.34
C LEU A 140 -16.24 5.21 7.33
N LEU A 141 -15.88 6.51 7.38
CA LEU A 141 -16.83 7.61 7.19
C LEU A 141 -17.14 7.85 5.72
N ASP A 142 -16.35 7.31 4.80
CA ASP A 142 -16.64 7.33 3.37
C ASP A 142 -17.72 6.27 3.04
N SER A 143 -18.86 6.74 2.53
CA SER A 143 -20.00 5.89 2.18
C SER A 143 -19.65 4.81 1.14
N ALA A 144 -18.70 5.09 0.25
CA ALA A 144 -18.23 4.11 -0.75
C ALA A 144 -17.47 2.95 -0.09
N ASN A 145 -16.66 3.24 0.92
CA ASN A 145 -15.94 2.24 1.69
C ASN A 145 -16.89 1.42 2.59
N GLN A 146 -17.89 2.08 3.18
CA GLN A 146 -18.93 1.38 3.97
C GLN A 146 -19.67 0.36 3.11
N LEU A 147 -20.11 0.76 1.92
CA LEU A 147 -20.81 -0.13 1.00
C LEU A 147 -19.91 -1.31 0.59
N MET A 148 -18.65 -1.02 0.26
CA MET A 148 -17.69 -2.07 -0.12
C MET A 148 -17.46 -3.08 1.02
N LEU A 149 -17.42 -2.63 2.26
CA LEU A 149 -17.25 -3.49 3.43
C LEU A 149 -18.44 -4.41 3.63
N VAL A 150 -19.67 -3.87 3.48
CA VAL A 150 -20.93 -4.63 3.57
C VAL A 150 -21.00 -5.67 2.44
N ASP A 151 -20.69 -5.27 1.22
CA ASP A 151 -20.66 -6.17 0.06
C ASP A 151 -19.67 -7.32 0.26
N LYS A 152 -18.49 -7.02 0.79
CA LYS A 152 -17.45 -8.00 1.09
C LYS A 152 -17.87 -8.97 2.21
N TYR A 153 -18.49 -8.44 3.27
CA TYR A 153 -19.00 -9.27 4.37
C TYR A 153 -20.12 -10.20 3.91
N GLY A 154 -20.98 -9.73 3.00
CA GLY A 154 -22.08 -10.51 2.41
C GLY A 154 -21.67 -11.40 1.24
N GLU A 155 -20.35 -11.43 0.86
CA GLU A 155 -19.84 -12.16 -0.32
C GLU A 155 -20.58 -11.78 -1.61
N LEU A 156 -20.93 -10.49 -1.76
CA LEU A 156 -21.78 -9.97 -2.83
C LEU A 156 -20.99 -9.37 -4.02
N GLU A 157 -19.66 -9.55 -4.08
CA GLU A 157 -18.82 -8.97 -5.14
C GLU A 157 -19.29 -9.33 -6.55
N SER A 158 -19.70 -10.58 -6.79
CA SER A 158 -20.20 -11.03 -8.09
C SER A 158 -21.49 -10.32 -8.48
N ARG A 159 -22.44 -10.19 -7.53
CA ARG A 159 -23.69 -9.48 -7.75
C ARG A 159 -23.49 -7.98 -7.97
N ARG A 160 -22.55 -7.38 -7.24
CA ARG A 160 -22.17 -5.98 -7.42
C ARG A 160 -21.62 -5.72 -8.83
N GLN A 161 -20.80 -6.62 -9.36
CA GLN A 161 -20.29 -6.53 -10.72
C GLN A 161 -21.38 -6.64 -11.77
N GLU A 162 -22.37 -7.54 -11.56
CA GLU A 162 -23.53 -7.70 -12.44
C GLU A 162 -24.38 -6.42 -12.48
N VAL A 163 -24.69 -5.85 -11.31
CA VAL A 163 -25.43 -4.58 -11.20
C VAL A 163 -24.67 -3.45 -11.89
N ARG A 164 -23.34 -3.34 -11.66
CA ARG A 164 -22.51 -2.33 -12.33
C ARG A 164 -22.61 -2.45 -13.86
N ARG A 165 -22.45 -3.64 -14.40
CA ARG A 165 -22.55 -3.89 -15.84
C ARG A 165 -23.91 -3.48 -16.39
N THR A 166 -25.00 -3.86 -15.72
CA THR A 166 -26.36 -3.49 -16.13
C THR A 166 -26.57 -1.98 -16.14
N ILE A 167 -26.05 -1.27 -15.14
CA ILE A 167 -26.13 0.21 -15.08
C ILE A 167 -25.30 0.85 -16.20
N GLU A 168 -24.12 0.34 -16.50
CA GLU A 168 -23.28 0.84 -17.60
C GLU A 168 -23.96 0.65 -18.95
N GLU A 169 -24.59 -0.50 -19.18
CA GLU A 169 -25.38 -0.78 -20.39
C GLU A 169 -26.59 0.15 -20.49
N LEU A 170 -27.32 0.37 -19.40
CA LEU A 170 -28.46 1.29 -19.34
C LEU A 170 -28.03 2.72 -19.71
N ARG A 171 -26.98 3.24 -19.06
CA ARG A 171 -26.45 4.58 -19.33
C ARG A 171 -25.93 4.76 -20.76
N ALA A 172 -25.41 3.69 -21.36
CA ALA A 172 -25.01 3.71 -22.77
C ALA A 172 -26.21 3.84 -23.69
N LYS A 173 -27.30 3.10 -23.42
CA LYS A 173 -28.55 3.18 -24.21
C LYS A 173 -29.25 4.53 -24.05
N GLU A 174 -29.30 5.08 -22.83
CA GLU A 174 -29.86 6.42 -22.57
C GLU A 174 -29.10 7.52 -23.34
N ARG A 175 -27.77 7.43 -23.39
CA ARG A 175 -26.96 8.38 -24.19
C ARG A 175 -27.25 8.29 -25.68
N ILE A 176 -27.42 7.07 -26.21
CA ILE A 176 -27.77 6.86 -27.62
C ILE A 176 -29.16 7.42 -27.90
N LEU A 177 -30.12 7.15 -27.04
CA LEU A 177 -31.50 7.64 -27.17
C LEU A 177 -31.52 9.17 -27.17
N GLY A 178 -30.88 9.83 -26.20
CA GLY A 178 -30.79 11.28 -26.14
C GLY A 178 -30.10 11.91 -27.37
N ALA A 179 -29.10 11.22 -27.94
CA ALA A 179 -28.46 11.69 -29.18
C ALA A 179 -29.37 11.57 -30.40
N LEU A 180 -30.25 10.57 -30.45
CA LEU A 180 -31.23 10.40 -31.53
C LEU A 180 -32.35 11.45 -31.44
N GLU A 181 -32.88 11.67 -30.24
CA GLU A 181 -33.94 12.69 -30.00
C GLU A 181 -33.44 14.13 -30.33
N HIS A 182 -32.14 14.41 -30.17
CA HIS A 182 -31.53 15.70 -30.57
C HIS A 182 -31.31 15.85 -32.06
N ARG A 183 -31.33 14.75 -32.82
CA ARG A 183 -31.24 14.78 -34.31
C ARG A 183 -32.55 14.94 -35.03
N GLU A 184 -33.68 14.69 -34.35
CA GLU A 184 -35.02 14.84 -34.92
C GLU A 184 -35.63 16.24 -34.67
N LYS A 185 -34.93 17.08 -33.90
CA LYS A 185 -35.28 18.50 -33.75
C LYS A 185 -34.43 19.39 -34.59
#